data_7ed6ef4fd12f9941c2851a74ff5cced0
#
_entry.id   7ed6ef4fd12f9941c2851a74ff5cced0
#
_cell.length_a   1.000
_cell.length_b   1.000
_cell.length_c   1.000
_cell.angle_alpha   90.00
_cell.angle_beta   90.00
_cell.angle_gamma   90.00
#
_symmetry.space_group_name_H-M   'P 1'
#
loop_
_entity.id
_entity.type
_entity.pdbx_description
1 polymer ?
#
loop_
_entity_poly.entity_id
_entity_poly.type
_entity_poly.pdbx_seq_one_letter_code
_entity_poly.pdbx_strand_id
1 'polypeptide(L)'
;GLWTDQPYSFAGDFYEVRDAVMSLAPVQRPHLPIWIGAAHPDGVRRAARIGDGWMGAGSQPMAAFEGSLQVLRDALGEAPRNESNYPISKRVFMTIDENAERARDRLRHWFGVSYGNESLADTAGVFGTMDMVREKLTRMVGLGVNHLLLNPVDEFEEQLELCAQVLDRAP
;
A
#
# COMPACT_ATOMS: atom_id res chain seq x y z
N GLY A 1 15.33 -5.62 -18.95
CA GLY A 1 15.97 -5.02 -20.11
C GLY A 1 16.58 -3.67 -19.80
N LEU A 2 15.84 -2.56 -19.86
CA LEU A 2 16.39 -1.18 -19.67
C LEU A 2 17.25 -1.00 -18.41
N TRP A 3 17.05 -1.77 -17.37
CA TRP A 3 17.82 -1.68 -16.12
C TRP A 3 19.10 -2.53 -16.11
N THR A 4 19.20 -3.50 -17.01
CA THR A 4 20.27 -4.50 -17.00
C THR A 4 21.07 -4.54 -18.28
N ASP A 5 20.41 -4.41 -19.45
CA ASP A 5 20.97 -4.66 -20.76
C ASP A 5 20.87 -3.40 -21.62
N GLN A 6 21.95 -2.63 -21.73
CA GLN A 6 21.97 -1.39 -22.49
C GLN A 6 23.05 -1.43 -23.59
N PRO A 7 22.75 -0.95 -24.80
CA PRO A 7 21.46 -0.46 -25.28
C PRO A 7 20.41 -1.56 -25.36
N TYR A 8 19.15 -1.24 -25.06
CA TYR A 8 18.05 -2.19 -25.01
C TYR A 8 17.08 -1.99 -26.16
N SER A 9 16.76 -3.07 -26.87
CA SER A 9 15.74 -3.10 -27.91
C SER A 9 14.68 -4.15 -27.59
N PHE A 10 13.42 -3.81 -27.85
CA PHE A 10 12.26 -4.67 -27.62
C PHE A 10 11.20 -4.39 -28.68
N ALA A 11 10.64 -5.43 -29.26
CA ALA A 11 9.51 -5.35 -30.16
C ALA A 11 8.38 -6.23 -29.62
N GLY A 12 7.28 -5.60 -29.19
CA GLY A 12 6.07 -6.25 -28.70
C GLY A 12 4.85 -5.82 -29.50
N ASP A 13 3.69 -6.41 -29.19
CA ASP A 13 2.45 -6.15 -29.92
C ASP A 13 1.93 -4.71 -29.77
N PHE A 14 2.27 -4.02 -28.69
CA PHE A 14 1.79 -2.67 -28.37
C PHE A 14 2.90 -1.62 -28.28
N TYR A 15 4.12 -2.02 -27.96
CA TYR A 15 5.25 -1.11 -27.74
C TYR A 15 6.50 -1.62 -28.45
N GLU A 16 7.23 -0.67 -29.02
CA GLU A 16 8.54 -0.91 -29.58
C GLU A 16 9.55 0.04 -28.93
N VAL A 17 10.72 -0.48 -28.61
CA VAL A 17 11.86 0.28 -28.09
C VAL A 17 13.07 -0.10 -28.93
N ARG A 18 13.84 0.90 -29.40
CA ARG A 18 15.05 0.68 -30.21
C ARG A 18 16.24 1.38 -29.57
N ASP A 19 17.27 0.62 -29.30
CA ASP A 19 18.57 1.08 -28.79
C ASP A 19 18.48 2.09 -27.65
N ALA A 20 17.50 1.87 -26.76
CA ALA A 20 17.27 2.77 -25.66
C ALA A 20 18.33 2.61 -24.57
N VAL A 21 18.77 3.74 -24.04
CA VAL A 21 19.76 3.83 -22.97
C VAL A 21 19.19 4.68 -21.85
N MET A 22 19.26 4.19 -20.61
CA MET A 22 18.97 4.97 -19.42
C MET A 22 20.23 5.71 -18.95
N SER A 23 20.09 7.00 -18.66
CA SER A 23 21.19 7.81 -18.11
C SER A 23 21.65 7.38 -16.73
N LEU A 24 20.77 6.78 -15.93
CA LEU A 24 21.05 6.22 -14.61
C LEU A 24 20.67 4.75 -14.55
N ALA A 25 21.63 3.88 -14.28
CA ALA A 25 21.38 2.47 -14.03
C ALA A 25 21.05 2.24 -12.55
N PRO A 26 20.12 1.35 -12.22
CA PRO A 26 19.87 0.92 -10.82
C PRO A 26 21.13 0.32 -10.19
N VAL A 27 21.35 0.61 -8.91
CA VAL A 27 22.43 0.00 -8.13
C VAL A 27 22.02 -1.40 -7.65
N GLN A 28 20.73 -1.61 -7.37
CA GLN A 28 20.20 -2.89 -6.90
C GLN A 28 20.30 -3.96 -7.98
N ARG A 29 20.55 -5.20 -7.55
CA ARG A 29 20.61 -6.38 -8.41
C ARG A 29 19.66 -7.45 -7.86
N PRO A 30 18.93 -8.18 -8.71
CA PRO A 30 18.95 -8.13 -10.18
C PRO A 30 18.27 -6.88 -10.77
N HIS A 31 17.39 -6.19 -10.02
CA HIS A 31 16.68 -4.96 -10.39
C HIS A 31 16.13 -4.25 -9.14
N LEU A 32 15.57 -3.05 -9.32
CA LEU A 32 14.79 -2.36 -8.28
C LEU A 32 13.56 -3.22 -7.92
N PRO A 33 13.21 -3.35 -6.61
CA PRO A 33 11.97 -4.03 -6.23
C PRO A 33 10.74 -3.36 -6.88
N ILE A 34 9.91 -4.16 -7.54
CA ILE A 34 8.71 -3.70 -8.21
C ILE A 34 7.49 -4.08 -7.37
N TRP A 35 6.86 -3.09 -6.76
CA TRP A 35 5.63 -3.29 -6.01
C TRP A 35 4.42 -2.93 -6.87
N ILE A 36 3.41 -3.80 -6.88
CA ILE A 36 2.21 -3.62 -7.69
C ILE A 36 1.04 -3.26 -6.80
N GLY A 37 0.47 -2.06 -7.04
CA GLY A 37 -0.77 -1.62 -6.42
C GLY A 37 -1.97 -2.24 -7.15
N ALA A 38 -2.82 -2.97 -6.45
CA ALA A 38 -4.01 -3.57 -7.02
C ALA A 38 -5.10 -3.84 -5.97
N ALA A 39 -6.37 -3.67 -6.37
CA ALA A 39 -7.55 -4.07 -5.59
C ALA A 39 -8.37 -5.14 -6.33
N HIS A 40 -8.35 -5.15 -7.69
CA HIS A 40 -9.03 -6.17 -8.47
C HIS A 40 -8.30 -7.52 -8.39
N PRO A 41 -8.99 -8.67 -8.25
CA PRO A 41 -8.37 -9.98 -8.09
C PRO A 41 -7.30 -10.32 -9.13
N ASP A 42 -7.51 -9.98 -10.40
CA ASP A 42 -6.53 -10.26 -11.45
C ASP A 42 -5.26 -9.43 -11.32
N GLY A 43 -5.39 -8.18 -10.83
CA GLY A 43 -4.26 -7.32 -10.49
C GLY A 43 -3.47 -7.87 -9.30
N VAL A 44 -4.16 -8.40 -8.29
CA VAL A 44 -3.55 -9.05 -7.12
C VAL A 44 -2.81 -10.33 -7.53
N ARG A 45 -3.43 -11.19 -8.36
CA ARG A 45 -2.75 -12.39 -8.92
C ARG A 45 -1.53 -12.01 -9.75
N ARG A 46 -1.63 -10.93 -10.53
CA ARG A 46 -0.47 -10.44 -11.29
C ARG A 46 0.65 -9.96 -10.36
N ALA A 47 0.32 -9.27 -9.25
CA ALA A 47 1.32 -8.86 -8.26
C ALA A 47 2.06 -10.08 -7.68
N ALA A 48 1.35 -11.13 -7.30
CA ALA A 48 1.95 -12.39 -6.84
C ALA A 48 2.89 -13.02 -7.87
N ARG A 49 2.52 -12.97 -9.15
CA ARG A 49 3.27 -13.63 -10.23
C ARG A 49 4.54 -12.89 -10.65
N ILE A 50 4.49 -11.58 -10.79
CA ILE A 50 5.57 -10.78 -11.40
C ILE A 50 6.09 -9.62 -10.53
N GLY A 51 5.39 -9.24 -9.46
CA GLY A 51 5.80 -8.18 -8.54
C GLY A 51 6.73 -8.71 -7.44
N ASP A 52 7.54 -7.85 -6.87
CA ASP A 52 8.36 -8.14 -5.68
C ASP A 52 7.64 -7.74 -4.39
N GLY A 53 6.44 -7.19 -4.48
CA GLY A 53 5.55 -6.84 -3.40
C GLY A 53 4.17 -6.39 -3.90
N TRP A 54 3.19 -6.41 -3.01
CA TRP A 54 1.84 -5.94 -3.29
C TRP A 54 1.42 -4.83 -2.32
N MET A 55 0.69 -3.83 -2.85
CA MET A 55 0.14 -2.75 -2.07
C MET A 55 -1.38 -2.65 -2.23
N GLY A 56 -2.11 -2.78 -1.14
CA GLY A 56 -3.54 -2.49 -1.07
C GLY A 56 -3.82 -0.99 -1.10
N ALA A 57 -4.83 -0.58 -1.88
CA ALA A 57 -5.20 0.82 -2.04
C ALA A 57 -5.73 1.44 -0.74
N GLY A 58 -5.45 2.72 -0.51
CA GLY A 58 -5.88 3.46 0.68
C GLY A 58 -7.40 3.63 0.77
N SER A 59 -8.08 3.73 -0.36
CA SER A 59 -9.54 3.83 -0.44
C SER A 59 -10.28 2.48 -0.45
N GLN A 60 -9.54 1.37 -0.43
CA GLN A 60 -10.15 0.04 -0.38
C GLN A 60 -10.68 -0.25 1.04
N PRO A 61 -12.00 -0.53 1.20
CA PRO A 61 -12.56 -0.94 2.49
C PRO A 61 -11.84 -2.14 3.08
N MET A 62 -11.73 -2.20 4.43
CA MET A 62 -10.96 -3.25 5.10
C MET A 62 -11.47 -4.67 4.77
N ALA A 63 -12.78 -4.87 4.71
CA ALA A 63 -13.33 -6.18 4.34
C ALA A 63 -12.92 -6.61 2.91
N ALA A 64 -12.89 -5.68 1.96
CA ALA A 64 -12.42 -5.94 0.60
C ALA A 64 -10.89 -6.18 0.55
N PHE A 65 -10.13 -5.48 1.40
CA PHE A 65 -8.68 -5.71 1.53
C PHE A 65 -8.39 -7.11 2.09
N GLU A 66 -9.12 -7.56 3.11
CA GLU A 66 -9.00 -8.92 3.66
C GLU A 66 -9.29 -9.99 2.59
N GLY A 67 -10.31 -9.76 1.74
CA GLY A 67 -10.56 -10.61 0.58
C GLY A 67 -9.42 -10.62 -0.43
N SER A 68 -8.81 -9.46 -0.68
CA SER A 68 -7.64 -9.36 -1.57
C SER A 68 -6.41 -10.06 -1.00
N LEU A 69 -6.21 -10.04 0.33
CA LEU A 69 -5.15 -10.80 1.00
C LEU A 69 -5.30 -12.31 0.78
N GLN A 70 -6.54 -12.82 0.81
CA GLN A 70 -6.78 -14.24 0.53
C GLN A 70 -6.41 -14.59 -0.91
N VAL A 71 -6.85 -13.77 -1.89
CA VAL A 71 -6.48 -13.95 -3.31
C VAL A 71 -4.95 -13.90 -3.50
N LEU A 72 -4.27 -13.01 -2.78
CA LEU A 72 -2.81 -12.91 -2.84
C LEU A 72 -2.13 -14.18 -2.33
N ARG A 73 -2.56 -14.69 -1.16
CA ARG A 73 -2.00 -15.91 -0.55
C ARG A 73 -2.19 -17.12 -1.43
N ASP A 74 -3.40 -17.31 -1.96
CA ASP A 74 -3.68 -18.40 -2.87
C ASP A 74 -2.75 -18.35 -4.09
N ALA A 75 -2.59 -17.16 -4.69
CA ALA A 75 -1.73 -16.96 -5.85
C ALA A 75 -0.22 -17.11 -5.53
N LEU A 76 0.23 -16.75 -4.33
CA LEU A 76 1.61 -16.96 -3.89
C LEU A 76 1.89 -18.44 -3.64
N GLY A 77 0.93 -19.20 -3.09
CA GLY A 77 1.04 -20.64 -2.89
C GLY A 77 1.18 -21.43 -4.21
N GLU A 78 0.64 -20.90 -5.31
CA GLU A 78 0.79 -21.45 -6.66
C GLU A 78 2.10 -21.00 -7.35
N ALA A 79 2.73 -19.94 -6.88
CA ALA A 79 3.92 -19.37 -7.50
C ALA A 79 5.22 -19.99 -6.93
N PRO A 80 6.31 -20.08 -7.71
CA PRO A 80 7.61 -20.57 -7.21
C PRO A 80 8.31 -19.51 -6.35
N ARG A 81 7.59 -18.89 -5.43
CA ARG A 81 8.07 -17.81 -4.54
C ARG A 81 7.83 -18.17 -3.08
N ASN A 82 8.69 -17.68 -2.20
CA ASN A 82 8.53 -17.87 -0.77
C ASN A 82 7.52 -16.86 -0.21
N GLU A 83 6.33 -17.32 0.14
CA GLU A 83 5.25 -16.51 0.72
C GLU A 83 5.69 -15.78 2.01
N SER A 84 6.50 -16.42 2.84
CA SER A 84 6.90 -15.89 4.15
C SER A 84 7.68 -14.56 4.09
N ASN A 85 8.30 -14.24 2.96
CA ASN A 85 9.12 -13.05 2.77
C ASN A 85 8.51 -12.08 1.73
N TYR A 86 7.29 -12.32 1.25
CA TYR A 86 6.68 -11.45 0.25
C TYR A 86 6.17 -10.15 0.91
N PRO A 87 6.62 -8.96 0.45
CA PRO A 87 6.19 -7.70 1.00
C PRO A 87 4.71 -7.45 0.73
N ILE A 88 3.95 -7.25 1.80
CA ILE A 88 2.52 -6.91 1.78
C ILE A 88 2.35 -5.54 2.40
N SER A 89 1.93 -4.55 1.60
CA SER A 89 1.72 -3.20 2.06
C SER A 89 0.25 -2.79 2.03
N LYS A 90 -0.13 -1.93 2.97
CA LYS A 90 -1.42 -1.22 2.96
C LYS A 90 -1.18 0.28 3.06
N ARG A 91 -1.72 1.03 2.11
CA ARG A 91 -1.82 2.48 2.23
C ARG A 91 -2.98 2.82 3.18
N VAL A 92 -2.73 3.71 4.13
CA VAL A 92 -3.67 4.07 5.20
C VAL A 92 -3.87 5.58 5.20
N PHE A 93 -5.07 6.06 4.85
CA PHE A 93 -5.47 7.44 5.10
C PHE A 93 -5.94 7.56 6.55
N MET A 94 -5.42 8.55 7.28
CA MET A 94 -5.63 8.59 8.71
C MET A 94 -5.66 10.00 9.30
N THR A 95 -6.31 10.09 10.47
CA THR A 95 -6.34 11.28 11.32
C THR A 95 -6.35 10.84 12.79
N ILE A 96 -5.45 11.40 13.58
CA ILE A 96 -5.34 11.19 15.03
C ILE A 96 -5.80 12.44 15.74
N ASP A 97 -6.66 12.29 16.73
CA ASP A 97 -7.15 13.39 17.55
C ASP A 97 -7.60 12.85 18.91
N GLU A 98 -7.47 13.61 19.99
CA GLU A 98 -8.00 13.25 21.32
C GLU A 98 -9.53 13.06 21.30
N ASN A 99 -10.23 13.76 20.40
CA ASN A 99 -11.65 13.59 20.14
C ASN A 99 -11.85 12.74 18.88
N ALA A 100 -12.29 11.49 19.07
CA ALA A 100 -12.47 10.53 17.98
C ALA A 100 -13.53 10.97 16.94
N GLU A 101 -14.58 11.69 17.34
CA GLU A 101 -15.56 12.21 16.38
C GLU A 101 -14.97 13.33 15.51
N ARG A 102 -14.16 14.23 16.11
CA ARG A 102 -13.46 15.25 15.34
C ARG A 102 -12.48 14.63 14.35
N ALA A 103 -11.74 13.63 14.73
CA ALA A 103 -10.87 12.86 13.84
C ALA A 103 -11.66 12.25 12.68
N ARG A 104 -12.81 11.65 12.97
CA ARG A 104 -13.72 11.08 11.97
C ARG A 104 -14.21 12.13 10.98
N ASP A 105 -14.71 13.25 11.48
CA ASP A 105 -15.28 14.31 10.63
C ASP A 105 -14.23 14.92 9.69
N ARG A 106 -13.01 15.12 10.18
CA ARG A 106 -11.87 15.57 9.36
C ARG A 106 -11.57 14.58 8.24
N LEU A 107 -11.49 13.30 8.54
CA LEU A 107 -11.23 12.26 7.56
C LEU A 107 -12.39 12.09 6.56
N ARG A 108 -13.65 12.21 7.02
CA ARG A 108 -14.85 12.22 6.16
C ARG A 108 -14.83 13.39 5.19
N HIS A 109 -14.55 14.60 5.69
CA HIS A 109 -14.42 15.79 4.84
C HIS A 109 -13.34 15.57 3.76
N TRP A 110 -12.18 15.08 4.14
CA TRP A 110 -11.10 14.80 3.20
C TRP A 110 -11.50 13.79 2.11
N PHE A 111 -12.14 12.68 2.48
CA PHE A 111 -12.64 11.70 1.51
C PHE A 111 -13.73 12.27 0.61
N GLY A 112 -14.59 13.12 1.15
CA GLY A 112 -15.59 13.86 0.38
C GLY A 112 -14.97 14.71 -0.74
N VAL A 113 -13.95 15.49 -0.38
CA VAL A 113 -13.23 16.35 -1.34
C VAL A 113 -12.38 15.54 -2.32
N SER A 114 -11.63 14.55 -1.83
CA SER A 114 -10.62 13.85 -2.64
C SER A 114 -11.18 12.71 -3.47
N TYR A 115 -12.25 12.05 -3.01
CA TYR A 115 -12.83 10.85 -3.64
C TYR A 115 -14.32 10.99 -3.96
N GLY A 116 -14.95 12.10 -3.59
CA GLY A 116 -16.39 12.30 -3.76
C GLY A 116 -17.25 11.37 -2.88
N ASN A 117 -16.67 10.75 -1.85
CA ASN A 117 -17.35 9.76 -1.02
C ASN A 117 -16.85 9.80 0.44
N GLU A 118 -17.56 10.51 1.29
CA GLU A 118 -17.25 10.65 2.72
C GLU A 118 -17.31 9.31 3.48
N SER A 119 -18.16 8.36 3.07
CA SER A 119 -18.34 7.10 3.79
C SER A 119 -17.09 6.20 3.75
N LEU A 120 -16.14 6.48 2.86
CA LEU A 120 -14.85 5.79 2.84
C LEU A 120 -14.04 5.99 4.13
N ALA A 121 -14.25 7.09 4.85
CA ALA A 121 -13.61 7.28 6.15
C ALA A 121 -13.96 6.14 7.12
N ASP A 122 -15.22 5.73 7.15
CA ASP A 122 -15.72 4.71 8.08
C ASP A 122 -15.33 3.27 7.66
N THR A 123 -15.11 3.02 6.39
CA THR A 123 -14.87 1.68 5.85
C THR A 123 -13.42 1.40 5.46
N ALA A 124 -12.69 2.42 5.07
CA ALA A 124 -11.30 2.30 4.58
C ALA A 124 -10.30 3.11 5.42
N GLY A 125 -10.77 4.17 6.11
CA GLY A 125 -9.92 5.08 6.87
C GLY A 125 -9.56 4.58 8.26
N VAL A 126 -8.51 5.18 8.82
CA VAL A 126 -8.08 4.97 10.20
C VAL A 126 -8.14 6.30 10.95
N PHE A 127 -8.98 6.40 11.96
CA PHE A 127 -9.18 7.63 12.73
C PHE A 127 -9.49 7.33 14.19
N GLY A 128 -9.33 8.33 15.02
CA GLY A 128 -9.67 8.29 16.44
C GLY A 128 -8.53 8.73 17.34
N THR A 129 -8.63 8.31 18.62
CA THR A 129 -7.54 8.54 19.56
C THR A 129 -6.31 7.70 19.22
N MET A 130 -5.18 8.04 19.79
CA MET A 130 -3.92 7.32 19.57
C MET A 130 -4.06 5.81 19.82
N ASP A 131 -4.79 5.41 20.86
CA ASP A 131 -5.01 3.99 21.18
C ASP A 131 -5.91 3.30 20.16
N MET A 132 -6.98 3.96 19.70
CA MET A 132 -7.84 3.44 18.63
C MET A 132 -7.09 3.25 17.32
N VAL A 133 -6.25 4.21 16.96
CA VAL A 133 -5.42 4.13 15.75
C VAL A 133 -4.41 2.99 15.88
N ARG A 134 -3.72 2.88 17.03
CA ARG A 134 -2.78 1.79 17.29
C ARG A 134 -3.44 0.42 17.16
N GLU A 135 -4.61 0.23 17.75
CA GLU A 135 -5.38 -1.02 17.65
C GLU A 135 -5.66 -1.40 16.19
N LYS A 136 -6.14 -0.43 15.39
CA LYS A 136 -6.42 -0.66 13.96
C LYS A 136 -5.15 -1.02 13.16
N LEU A 137 -4.03 -0.34 13.40
CA LEU A 137 -2.76 -0.65 12.74
C LEU A 137 -2.23 -2.03 13.17
N THR A 138 -2.29 -2.35 14.46
CA THR A 138 -1.91 -3.67 15.00
C THR A 138 -2.75 -4.79 14.38
N ARG A 139 -4.05 -4.58 14.19
CA ARG A 139 -4.90 -5.54 13.46
C ARG A 139 -4.39 -5.77 12.03
N MET A 140 -3.99 -4.72 11.30
CA MET A 140 -3.43 -4.88 9.94
C MET A 140 -2.14 -5.70 9.95
N VAL A 141 -1.27 -5.46 10.92
CA VAL A 141 -0.04 -6.27 11.10
C VAL A 141 -0.40 -7.72 11.41
N GLY A 142 -1.38 -7.97 12.26
CA GLY A 142 -1.90 -9.32 12.56
C GLY A 142 -2.50 -10.03 11.35
N LEU A 143 -2.96 -9.29 10.34
CA LEU A 143 -3.38 -9.83 9.04
C LEU A 143 -2.20 -10.13 8.09
N GLY A 144 -0.95 -9.93 8.51
CA GLY A 144 0.24 -10.18 7.72
C GLY A 144 0.72 -8.99 6.88
N VAL A 145 0.16 -7.80 7.09
CA VAL A 145 0.72 -6.57 6.50
C VAL A 145 2.05 -6.27 7.20
N ASN A 146 3.12 -6.20 6.43
CA ASN A 146 4.46 -5.93 6.94
C ASN A 146 5.01 -4.55 6.55
N HIS A 147 4.26 -3.81 5.73
CA HIS A 147 4.56 -2.42 5.38
C HIS A 147 3.28 -1.57 5.44
N LEU A 148 3.31 -0.50 6.22
CA LEU A 148 2.22 0.47 6.30
C LEU A 148 2.67 1.80 5.68
N LEU A 149 1.97 2.25 4.64
CA LEU A 149 2.16 3.59 4.09
C LEU A 149 1.15 4.53 4.76
N LEU A 150 1.58 5.19 5.83
CA LEU A 150 0.74 6.11 6.59
C LEU A 150 0.60 7.43 5.84
N ASN A 151 -0.64 7.84 5.59
CA ASN A 151 -0.99 9.10 4.94
C ASN A 151 -1.91 9.91 5.85
N PRO A 152 -1.37 10.73 6.75
CA PRO A 152 -2.16 11.78 7.39
C PRO A 152 -2.82 12.65 6.33
N VAL A 153 -4.05 13.11 6.57
CA VAL A 153 -4.83 13.81 5.54
C VAL A 153 -4.86 15.33 5.73
N ASP A 154 -4.43 15.82 6.88
CA ASP A 154 -4.37 17.24 7.24
C ASP A 154 -3.30 17.47 8.33
N GLU A 155 -3.06 18.73 8.71
CA GLU A 155 -2.14 19.13 9.80
C GLU A 155 -0.85 18.28 9.84
N PHE A 156 -0.20 18.16 8.69
CA PHE A 156 0.83 17.15 8.43
C PHE A 156 1.95 17.11 9.46
N GLU A 157 2.43 18.25 9.96
CA GLU A 157 3.53 18.28 10.95
C GLU A 157 3.10 17.61 12.26
N GLU A 158 1.95 18.04 12.82
CA GLU A 158 1.40 17.46 14.04
C GLU A 158 1.06 15.99 13.87
N GLN A 159 0.39 15.66 12.76
CA GLN A 159 -0.02 14.27 12.49
C GLN A 159 1.16 13.33 12.29
N LEU A 160 2.28 13.78 11.71
CA LEU A 160 3.50 12.96 11.60
C LEU A 160 4.13 12.70 12.97
N GLU A 161 4.13 13.69 13.88
CA GLU A 161 4.61 13.50 15.25
C GLU A 161 3.72 12.49 16.00
N LEU A 162 2.40 12.59 15.86
CA LEU A 162 1.45 11.62 16.44
C LEU A 162 1.64 10.21 15.84
N CYS A 163 1.87 10.09 14.55
CA CYS A 163 2.19 8.81 13.90
C CYS A 163 3.47 8.18 14.50
N ALA A 164 4.53 8.96 14.69
CA ALA A 164 5.75 8.48 15.33
C ALA A 164 5.46 7.93 16.74
N GLN A 165 4.70 8.66 17.56
CA GLN A 165 4.32 8.23 18.91
C GLN A 165 3.45 6.95 18.93
N VAL A 166 2.58 6.75 17.92
CA VAL A 166 1.81 5.51 17.76
C VAL A 166 2.75 4.32 17.54
N LEU A 167 3.80 4.51 16.71
CA LEU A 167 4.75 3.46 16.35
C LEU A 167 5.74 3.14 17.47
N ASP A 168 6.21 4.15 18.21
CA ASP A 168 7.17 3.97 19.32
C ASP A 168 6.62 3.14 20.48
N ARG A 169 5.31 3.03 20.61
CA ARG A 169 4.62 2.26 21.65
C ARG A 169 4.02 0.96 21.11
N ALA A 170 4.32 0.59 19.87
CA ALA A 170 3.93 -0.73 19.35
C ALA A 170 4.78 -1.81 20.03
N PRO A 171 4.20 -2.95 20.42
CA PRO A 171 4.90 -4.04 21.09
C PRO A 171 5.94 -4.69 20.18
#